data_874f3089a111b7a9c5d56ef3e20597c4
#
_entry.id   874f3089a111b7a9c5d56ef3e20597c4
#
_cell.length_a   1.000
_cell.length_b   1.000
_cell.length_c   1.000
_cell.angle_alpha   90.00
_cell.angle_beta   90.00
_cell.angle_gamma   90.00
#
_symmetry.space_group_name_H-M   'P 1'
#
loop_
_entity.id
_entity.type
_entity.pdbx_description
1 polymer ?
#
loop_
_entity_poly.entity_id
_entity_poly.type
_entity_poly.pdbx_seq_one_letter_code
_entity_poly.pdbx_strand_id
1 'polypeptide(L)'
;IATGEVLLTQNVEAGDIWRMCQCKDAPIRDWVKLAVTRARNSGMPAIFWLDPYRPHENELIKKVETYLKDHDTTGLDIQHMSQVRAMRYTLERVVRGLDTISVTGNILRDYLTDLFPIMELGTSAKMLSIVPLMAGGGMYETGAGGSAPKHVKQLVEENHLRWDSLGEFLALAVSLEEMGIKTGNKKAAILARTLDEATGKLLDNNKSPSPRTGELDNRGSQFYLAMYWAQALAAQTDDAELQAHFAPLAKALTGNEQKIVEEFKAVQGKPVDIGGYYIAESDKCKAVMRPSATFNAALRAARV
;
A
#
# COMPACT_ATOMS: atom_id res chain seq x y z
N ILE A 1 -18.81 14.05 -31.83
CA ILE A 1 -20.08 14.73 -31.57
C ILE A 1 -20.27 15.93 -32.51
N ALA A 2 -19.23 16.71 -32.75
CA ALA A 2 -19.32 17.90 -33.61
C ALA A 2 -19.65 17.59 -35.09
N THR A 3 -19.17 16.43 -35.58
CA THR A 3 -19.36 16.01 -36.98
C THR A 3 -20.51 15.06 -37.18
N GLY A 4 -21.04 14.43 -36.12
CA GLY A 4 -22.03 13.36 -36.22
C GLY A 4 -21.47 12.03 -36.81
N GLU A 5 -20.18 11.96 -37.05
CA GLU A 5 -19.54 10.76 -37.57
C GLU A 5 -19.56 9.63 -36.52
N VAL A 6 -20.00 8.45 -36.92
CA VAL A 6 -20.00 7.23 -36.08
C VAL A 6 -18.67 6.52 -36.25
N LEU A 7 -17.82 6.59 -35.23
CA LEU A 7 -16.48 5.98 -35.25
C LEU A 7 -16.49 4.51 -34.83
N LEU A 8 -17.39 4.13 -33.93
CA LEU A 8 -17.51 2.78 -33.39
C LEU A 8 -18.97 2.43 -33.16
N THR A 9 -19.34 1.20 -33.47
CA THR A 9 -20.67 0.65 -33.19
C THR A 9 -20.53 -0.71 -32.56
N GLN A 10 -21.29 -0.96 -31.49
CA GLN A 10 -21.31 -2.23 -30.79
C GLN A 10 -22.75 -2.62 -30.49
N ASN A 11 -23.12 -3.85 -30.79
CA ASN A 11 -24.39 -4.41 -30.39
C ASN A 11 -24.36 -4.70 -28.89
N VAL A 12 -25.41 -4.32 -28.18
CA VAL A 12 -25.59 -4.58 -26.76
C VAL A 12 -26.97 -5.16 -26.50
N GLU A 13 -27.11 -5.92 -25.42
CA GLU A 13 -28.40 -6.46 -24.95
C GLU A 13 -29.04 -5.53 -23.92
N ALA A 14 -30.31 -5.81 -23.60
CA ALA A 14 -31.01 -5.01 -22.59
C ALA A 14 -30.35 -5.16 -21.22
N GLY A 15 -29.95 -4.04 -20.64
CA GLY A 15 -29.24 -3.98 -19.36
C GLY A 15 -27.72 -3.90 -19.47
N ASP A 16 -27.16 -4.10 -20.66
CA ASP A 16 -25.71 -3.92 -20.84
C ASP A 16 -25.27 -2.48 -20.69
N ILE A 17 -24.07 -2.29 -20.18
CA ILE A 17 -23.40 -0.98 -20.08
C ILE A 17 -22.25 -0.95 -21.08
N TRP A 18 -22.32 -0.02 -22.03
CA TRP A 18 -21.21 0.23 -22.94
C TRP A 18 -20.34 1.37 -22.40
N ARG A 19 -19.04 1.13 -22.33
CA ARG A 19 -18.04 2.12 -21.90
C ARG A 19 -16.94 2.23 -22.92
N MET A 20 -16.45 3.46 -23.11
CA MET A 20 -15.26 3.74 -23.89
C MET A 20 -14.19 4.34 -22.97
N CYS A 21 -13.01 3.71 -22.97
CA CYS A 21 -11.83 4.20 -22.26
C CYS A 21 -10.75 4.55 -23.28
N GLN A 22 -10.09 5.68 -23.08
CA GLN A 22 -8.92 6.07 -23.86
C GLN A 22 -7.65 5.83 -23.05
N CYS A 23 -6.76 4.97 -23.56
CA CYS A 23 -5.43 4.78 -23.02
C CYS A 23 -4.43 5.64 -23.78
N LYS A 24 -3.59 6.39 -23.07
CA LYS A 24 -2.52 7.20 -23.65
C LYS A 24 -1.17 6.51 -23.48
N ASP A 25 -0.25 6.80 -24.36
CA ASP A 25 1.10 6.19 -24.35
C ASP A 25 1.92 6.60 -23.13
N ALA A 26 1.83 7.86 -22.70
CA ALA A 26 2.61 8.36 -21.57
C ALA A 26 2.40 7.54 -20.26
N PRO A 27 1.16 7.29 -19.79
CA PRO A 27 0.95 6.45 -18.61
C PRO A 27 1.34 4.99 -18.84
N ILE A 28 1.22 4.45 -20.06
CA ILE A 28 1.65 3.07 -20.34
C ILE A 28 3.18 2.95 -20.28
N ARG A 29 3.91 3.91 -20.82
CA ARG A 29 5.39 3.97 -20.72
C ARG A 29 5.84 4.05 -19.26
N ASP A 30 5.20 4.87 -18.45
CA ASP A 30 5.52 4.98 -17.03
C ASP A 30 5.20 3.69 -16.26
N TRP A 31 4.09 3.04 -16.57
CA TRP A 31 3.71 1.73 -16.04
C TRP A 31 4.75 0.65 -16.35
N VAL A 32 5.22 0.57 -17.59
CA VAL A 32 6.30 -0.35 -17.99
C VAL A 32 7.61 -0.02 -17.27
N LYS A 33 7.98 1.27 -17.20
CA LYS A 33 9.16 1.74 -16.46
C LYS A 33 9.09 1.32 -14.98
N LEU A 34 7.94 1.46 -14.32
CA LEU A 34 7.76 1.06 -12.93
C LEU A 34 7.94 -0.46 -12.76
N ALA A 35 7.38 -1.27 -13.65
CA ALA A 35 7.56 -2.72 -13.63
C ALA A 35 9.04 -3.11 -13.70
N VAL A 36 9.80 -2.53 -14.65
CA VAL A 36 11.24 -2.77 -14.80
C VAL A 36 12.00 -2.33 -13.55
N THR A 37 11.70 -1.13 -13.05
CA THR A 37 12.36 -0.57 -11.86
C THR A 37 12.13 -1.46 -10.64
N ARG A 38 10.90 -1.93 -10.42
CA ARG A 38 10.57 -2.81 -9.29
C ARG A 38 11.21 -4.19 -9.42
N ALA A 39 11.19 -4.77 -10.61
CA ALA A 39 11.86 -6.04 -10.86
C ALA A 39 13.37 -5.95 -10.56
N ARG A 40 14.02 -4.86 -10.98
CA ARG A 40 15.44 -4.62 -10.76
C ARG A 40 15.79 -4.42 -9.27
N ASN A 41 15.01 -3.58 -8.58
CA ASN A 41 15.27 -3.26 -7.18
C ASN A 41 15.03 -4.44 -6.24
N SER A 42 14.08 -5.32 -6.57
CA SER A 42 13.70 -6.45 -5.72
C SER A 42 14.29 -7.79 -6.15
N GLY A 43 14.75 -7.91 -7.40
CA GLY A 43 15.14 -9.20 -7.99
C GLY A 43 13.96 -10.17 -8.21
N MET A 44 12.73 -9.71 -8.04
CA MET A 44 11.51 -10.52 -8.19
C MET A 44 11.01 -10.50 -9.62
N PRO A 45 10.34 -11.58 -10.09
CA PRO A 45 9.68 -11.59 -11.37
C PRO A 45 8.52 -10.59 -11.41
N ALA A 46 8.40 -9.86 -12.53
CA ALA A 46 7.28 -8.95 -12.79
C ALA A 46 6.38 -9.53 -13.88
N ILE A 47 5.12 -9.77 -13.54
CA ILE A 47 4.16 -10.42 -14.43
C ILE A 47 3.09 -9.40 -14.81
N PHE A 48 3.04 -9.06 -16.10
CA PHE A 48 1.94 -8.31 -16.69
C PHE A 48 0.74 -9.24 -16.87
N TRP A 49 -0.37 -8.91 -16.23
CA TRP A 49 -1.62 -9.68 -16.31
C TRP A 49 -2.39 -9.24 -17.54
N LEU A 50 -2.05 -9.80 -18.69
CA LEU A 50 -2.62 -9.44 -19.98
C LEU A 50 -2.97 -10.70 -20.77
N ASP A 51 -4.25 -10.79 -21.19
CA ASP A 51 -4.77 -11.89 -21.99
C ASP A 51 -4.75 -11.53 -23.49
N PRO A 52 -3.98 -12.25 -24.32
CA PRO A 52 -3.91 -11.97 -25.75
C PRO A 52 -5.25 -12.19 -26.49
N TYR A 53 -6.18 -12.91 -25.90
CA TYR A 53 -7.50 -13.13 -26.49
C TYR A 53 -8.51 -12.01 -26.18
N ARG A 54 -8.19 -11.08 -25.29
CA ARG A 54 -8.97 -9.88 -25.03
C ARG A 54 -8.45 -8.71 -25.89
N PRO A 55 -9.27 -8.14 -26.78
CA PRO A 55 -8.78 -7.14 -27.75
C PRO A 55 -8.03 -5.97 -27.13
N HIS A 56 -8.57 -5.40 -26.05
CA HIS A 56 -7.92 -4.29 -25.33
C HIS A 56 -6.55 -4.69 -24.75
N GLU A 57 -6.48 -5.85 -24.13
CA GLU A 57 -5.24 -6.33 -23.51
C GLU A 57 -4.21 -6.74 -24.56
N ASN A 58 -4.63 -7.26 -25.70
CA ASN A 58 -3.76 -7.56 -26.82
C ASN A 58 -3.09 -6.27 -27.36
N GLU A 59 -3.81 -5.16 -27.42
CA GLU A 59 -3.20 -3.88 -27.80
C GLU A 59 -2.20 -3.38 -26.72
N LEU A 60 -2.49 -3.62 -25.43
CA LEU A 60 -1.54 -3.32 -24.35
C LEU A 60 -0.29 -4.19 -24.42
N ILE A 61 -0.40 -5.49 -24.77
CA ILE A 61 0.74 -6.38 -24.95
C ILE A 61 1.70 -5.80 -25.99
N LYS A 62 1.21 -5.38 -27.16
CA LYS A 62 2.03 -4.76 -28.22
C LYS A 62 2.77 -3.51 -27.72
N LYS A 63 2.10 -2.69 -26.89
CA LYS A 63 2.71 -1.50 -26.30
C LYS A 63 3.75 -1.85 -25.25
N VAL A 64 3.47 -2.81 -24.36
CA VAL A 64 4.42 -3.31 -23.35
C VAL A 64 5.69 -3.83 -24.04
N GLU A 65 5.54 -4.71 -25.02
CA GLU A 65 6.67 -5.26 -25.79
C GLU A 65 7.49 -4.18 -26.49
N THR A 66 6.84 -3.12 -26.95
CA THR A 66 7.50 -1.98 -27.57
C THR A 66 8.29 -1.18 -26.53
N TYR A 67 7.66 -0.83 -25.40
CA TYR A 67 8.28 0.05 -24.41
C TYR A 67 9.29 -0.66 -23.50
N LEU A 68 9.25 -1.98 -23.36
CA LEU A 68 10.31 -2.74 -22.69
C LEU A 68 11.65 -2.57 -23.40
N LYS A 69 11.66 -2.32 -24.71
CA LYS A 69 12.91 -2.06 -25.48
C LYS A 69 13.59 -0.74 -25.11
N ASP A 70 12.87 0.17 -24.48
CA ASP A 70 13.41 1.44 -24.00
C ASP A 70 14.19 1.27 -22.66
N HIS A 71 14.21 0.04 -22.10
CA HIS A 71 14.80 -0.26 -20.80
C HIS A 71 15.80 -1.42 -20.89
N ASP A 72 16.85 -1.37 -20.06
CA ASP A 72 17.69 -2.54 -19.86
C ASP A 72 16.93 -3.58 -19.01
N THR A 73 16.58 -4.70 -19.61
CA THR A 73 15.89 -5.82 -18.97
C THR A 73 16.82 -7.02 -18.72
N THR A 74 18.12 -6.84 -18.89
CA THR A 74 19.10 -7.92 -18.70
C THR A 74 19.04 -8.49 -17.29
N GLY A 75 18.86 -9.81 -17.20
CA GLY A 75 18.78 -10.53 -15.93
C GLY A 75 17.45 -10.39 -15.18
N LEU A 76 16.45 -9.71 -15.77
CA LEU A 76 15.12 -9.60 -15.18
C LEU A 76 14.17 -10.65 -15.74
N ASP A 77 13.33 -11.22 -14.88
CA ASP A 77 12.21 -12.09 -15.25
C ASP A 77 10.94 -11.24 -15.42
N ILE A 78 10.69 -10.78 -16.65
CA ILE A 78 9.51 -9.96 -17.00
C ILE A 78 8.71 -10.71 -18.05
N GLN A 79 7.46 -11.02 -17.75
CA GLN A 79 6.58 -11.80 -18.62
C GLN A 79 5.19 -11.18 -18.68
N HIS A 80 4.42 -11.52 -19.73
CA HIS A 80 2.97 -11.32 -19.75
C HIS A 80 2.25 -12.67 -19.70
N MET A 81 1.16 -12.74 -18.95
CA MET A 81 0.36 -13.95 -18.79
C MET A 81 -1.11 -13.58 -18.69
N SER A 82 -1.98 -14.44 -19.21
CA SER A 82 -3.42 -14.32 -18.94
C SER A 82 -3.70 -14.48 -17.43
N GLN A 83 -4.83 -13.96 -16.97
CA GLN A 83 -5.19 -13.90 -15.55
C GLN A 83 -5.07 -15.25 -14.85
N VAL A 84 -5.57 -16.32 -15.47
CA VAL A 84 -5.52 -17.68 -14.92
C VAL A 84 -4.08 -18.16 -14.78
N ARG A 85 -3.24 -17.93 -15.79
CA ARG A 85 -1.82 -18.33 -15.75
C ARG A 85 -1.02 -17.51 -14.74
N ALA A 86 -1.23 -16.20 -14.71
CA ALA A 86 -0.57 -15.29 -13.78
C ALA A 86 -0.93 -15.62 -12.32
N MET A 87 -2.22 -15.91 -12.05
CA MET A 87 -2.66 -16.33 -10.71
C MET A 87 -2.01 -17.67 -10.31
N ARG A 88 -2.02 -18.66 -11.19
CA ARG A 88 -1.39 -19.96 -10.90
C ARG A 88 0.10 -19.81 -10.64
N TYR A 89 0.81 -19.09 -11.47
CA TYR A 89 2.23 -18.78 -11.29
C TYR A 89 2.50 -18.10 -9.94
N THR A 90 1.70 -17.11 -9.59
CA THR A 90 1.83 -16.38 -8.31
C THR A 90 1.58 -17.32 -7.12
N LEU A 91 0.52 -18.14 -7.15
CA LEU A 91 0.20 -19.07 -6.07
C LEU A 91 1.29 -20.15 -5.89
N GLU A 92 1.82 -20.68 -6.98
CA GLU A 92 2.93 -21.65 -6.93
C GLU A 92 4.20 -21.06 -6.28
N ARG A 93 4.42 -19.77 -6.44
CA ARG A 93 5.52 -19.05 -5.78
C ARG A 93 5.22 -18.77 -4.32
N VAL A 94 4.00 -18.32 -4.00
CA VAL A 94 3.55 -18.05 -2.62
C VAL A 94 3.67 -19.29 -1.73
N VAL A 95 3.28 -20.47 -2.23
CA VAL A 95 3.44 -21.74 -1.48
C VAL A 95 4.89 -22.02 -1.12
N ARG A 96 5.85 -21.50 -1.90
CA ARG A 96 7.29 -21.64 -1.64
C ARG A 96 7.86 -20.44 -0.86
N GLY A 97 7.03 -19.52 -0.37
CA GLY A 97 7.47 -18.31 0.33
C GLY A 97 8.15 -17.28 -0.58
N LEU A 98 7.85 -17.29 -1.89
CA LEU A 98 8.46 -16.40 -2.88
C LEU A 98 7.45 -15.34 -3.34
N ASP A 99 7.91 -14.11 -3.47
CA ASP A 99 7.11 -12.99 -3.93
C ASP A 99 7.07 -12.85 -5.45
N THR A 100 6.04 -12.19 -5.96
CA THR A 100 5.84 -11.90 -7.38
C THR A 100 5.28 -10.48 -7.52
N ILE A 101 5.83 -9.69 -8.43
CA ILE A 101 5.28 -8.39 -8.77
C ILE A 101 4.15 -8.61 -9.78
N SER A 102 2.93 -8.27 -9.38
CA SER A 102 1.75 -8.29 -10.25
C SER A 102 1.57 -6.93 -10.93
N VAL A 103 1.78 -6.87 -12.22
CA VAL A 103 1.66 -5.65 -13.03
C VAL A 103 0.30 -5.70 -13.74
N THR A 104 -0.73 -5.12 -13.13
CA THR A 104 -2.10 -5.46 -13.49
C THR A 104 -2.97 -4.29 -13.93
N GLY A 105 -2.64 -3.07 -13.57
CA GLY A 105 -3.53 -1.94 -13.85
C GLY A 105 -4.96 -2.21 -13.37
N ASN A 106 -5.96 -1.91 -14.20
CA ASN A 106 -7.38 -2.10 -13.85
C ASN A 106 -7.81 -3.56 -13.76
N ILE A 107 -7.09 -4.48 -14.38
CA ILE A 107 -7.49 -5.89 -14.46
C ILE A 107 -7.52 -6.52 -13.08
N LEU A 108 -6.45 -6.38 -12.30
CA LEU A 108 -6.41 -6.91 -10.94
C LEU A 108 -7.46 -6.25 -10.05
N ARG A 109 -7.67 -4.96 -10.24
CA ARG A 109 -8.69 -4.20 -9.52
C ARG A 109 -10.08 -4.76 -9.80
N ASP A 110 -10.43 -4.97 -11.08
CA ASP A 110 -11.74 -5.47 -11.46
C ASP A 110 -11.97 -6.92 -11.02
N TYR A 111 -10.99 -7.79 -11.19
CA TYR A 111 -11.14 -9.21 -10.90
C TYR A 111 -10.90 -9.57 -9.43
N LEU A 112 -9.93 -8.99 -8.76
CA LEU A 112 -9.61 -9.35 -7.38
C LEU A 112 -10.44 -8.57 -6.37
N THR A 113 -10.76 -7.31 -6.65
CA THR A 113 -11.56 -6.49 -5.73
C THR A 113 -13.02 -6.90 -5.74
N ASP A 114 -13.56 -7.22 -6.92
CA ASP A 114 -14.97 -7.58 -7.08
C ASP A 114 -15.25 -9.06 -6.81
N LEU A 115 -14.30 -9.96 -7.12
CA LEU A 115 -14.45 -11.39 -6.93
C LEU A 115 -14.05 -11.86 -5.52
N PHE A 116 -13.29 -11.11 -4.78
CA PHE A 116 -12.88 -11.44 -3.41
C PHE A 116 -13.31 -10.39 -2.38
N PRO A 117 -14.58 -9.93 -2.39
CA PRO A 117 -15.05 -8.94 -1.43
C PRO A 117 -15.03 -9.43 0.01
N ILE A 118 -14.89 -10.72 0.21
CA ILE A 118 -15.07 -11.42 1.50
C ILE A 118 -13.77 -11.97 2.06
N MET A 119 -12.66 -11.88 1.36
CA MET A 119 -11.38 -12.16 1.99
C MET A 119 -11.13 -11.06 3.00
N GLU A 120 -11.89 -11.14 4.10
CA GLU A 120 -11.66 -10.37 5.30
C GLU A 120 -10.18 -10.40 5.61
N LEU A 121 -9.68 -9.25 5.98
CA LEU A 121 -8.41 -9.11 6.60
C LEU A 121 -7.24 -8.92 5.64
N GLY A 122 -7.10 -7.70 5.23
CA GLY A 122 -5.81 -7.20 4.88
C GLY A 122 -5.17 -7.82 3.65
N THR A 123 -5.87 -8.66 2.88
CA THR A 123 -5.37 -9.03 1.56
C THR A 123 -5.33 -7.81 0.66
N SER A 124 -6.32 -6.96 0.70
CA SER A 124 -6.30 -5.68 0.00
C SER A 124 -5.32 -4.68 0.65
N ALA A 125 -5.16 -4.71 1.98
CA ALA A 125 -4.16 -3.89 2.66
C ALA A 125 -2.71 -4.32 2.39
N LYS A 126 -2.49 -5.56 1.96
CA LYS A 126 -1.18 -6.08 1.56
C LYS A 126 -0.89 -5.90 0.07
N MET A 127 -1.83 -5.35 -0.69
CA MET A 127 -1.67 -5.07 -2.11
C MET A 127 -1.39 -3.59 -2.32
N LEU A 128 -0.25 -3.30 -2.92
CA LEU A 128 0.07 -1.99 -3.44
C LEU A 128 -0.33 -1.94 -4.91
N SER A 129 -1.32 -1.13 -5.24
CA SER A 129 -1.71 -0.85 -6.62
C SER A 129 -1.07 0.44 -7.09
N ILE A 130 -0.56 0.43 -8.32
CA ILE A 130 -0.04 1.63 -8.98
C ILE A 130 -1.04 2.03 -10.05
N VAL A 131 -1.65 3.19 -9.91
CA VAL A 131 -2.57 3.76 -10.91
C VAL A 131 -1.79 4.71 -11.80
N PRO A 132 -1.58 4.39 -13.09
CA PRO A 132 -0.90 5.29 -14.01
C PRO A 132 -1.70 6.58 -14.21
N LEU A 133 -1.03 7.71 -14.11
CA LEU A 133 -1.63 9.02 -14.35
C LEU A 133 -1.56 9.41 -15.82
N MET A 134 -2.54 10.17 -16.30
CA MET A 134 -2.63 10.57 -17.72
C MET A 134 -1.46 11.44 -18.19
N ALA A 135 -0.83 12.16 -17.27
CA ALA A 135 0.33 13.00 -17.55
C ALA A 135 1.68 12.30 -17.31
N GLY A 136 1.64 10.98 -17.06
CA GLY A 136 2.80 10.21 -16.61
C GLY A 136 2.93 10.20 -15.10
N GLY A 137 3.71 9.27 -14.57
CA GLY A 137 3.78 9.00 -13.13
C GLY A 137 2.72 8.00 -12.68
N GLY A 138 2.78 7.63 -11.41
CA GLY A 138 1.84 6.70 -10.80
C GLY A 138 1.34 7.22 -9.46
N MET A 139 0.10 6.93 -9.15
CA MET A 139 -0.45 7.08 -7.82
C MET A 139 -0.48 5.70 -7.16
N TYR A 140 0.07 5.61 -5.97
CA TYR A 140 0.04 4.38 -5.19
C TYR A 140 -1.28 4.33 -4.41
N GLU A 141 -1.98 3.24 -4.59
CA GLU A 141 -3.31 3.02 -4.03
C GLU A 141 -3.32 1.73 -3.22
N THR A 142 -3.91 1.75 -2.04
CA THR A 142 -4.14 0.57 -1.23
C THR A 142 -5.58 0.14 -1.38
N GLY A 143 -5.83 -1.18 -1.40
CA GLY A 143 -7.18 -1.71 -1.53
C GLY A 143 -7.96 -1.63 -0.22
N ALA A 144 -8.23 -0.44 0.26
CA ALA A 144 -9.08 -0.22 1.42
C ALA A 144 -10.54 -0.20 0.99
N GLY A 145 -11.41 -0.89 1.65
CA GLY A 145 -12.76 -0.73 1.22
C GLY A 145 -13.88 -1.42 1.98
N GLY A 146 -14.41 -2.50 1.47
CA GLY A 146 -15.67 -3.09 1.89
C GLY A 146 -15.81 -3.47 3.36
N SER A 147 -14.71 -3.57 4.12
CA SER A 147 -14.70 -3.85 5.55
C SER A 147 -14.70 -2.60 6.44
N ALA A 148 -14.54 -1.40 5.90
CA ALA A 148 -14.45 -0.17 6.67
C ALA A 148 -15.64 0.05 7.64
N PRO A 149 -16.91 -0.17 7.25
CA PRO A 149 -18.04 -0.04 8.18
C PRO A 149 -17.95 -0.95 9.41
N LYS A 150 -17.47 -2.19 9.24
CA LYS A 150 -17.28 -3.13 10.37
C LYS A 150 -16.16 -2.68 11.30
N HIS A 151 -15.10 -2.10 10.76
CA HIS A 151 -13.99 -1.56 11.56
C HIS A 151 -14.41 -0.35 12.37
N VAL A 152 -15.18 0.57 11.77
CA VAL A 152 -15.73 1.73 12.49
C VAL A 152 -16.72 1.28 13.57
N LYS A 153 -17.58 0.30 13.26
CA LYS A 153 -18.52 -0.25 14.25
C LYS A 153 -17.77 -0.81 15.46
N GLN A 154 -16.75 -1.64 15.25
CA GLN A 154 -15.95 -2.20 16.34
C GLN A 154 -15.21 -1.12 17.14
N LEU A 155 -14.68 -0.09 16.48
CA LEU A 155 -14.06 1.04 17.16
C LEU A 155 -15.06 1.75 18.09
N VAL A 156 -16.28 2.00 17.61
CA VAL A 156 -17.31 2.70 18.40
C VAL A 156 -17.84 1.85 19.55
N GLU A 157 -18.08 0.56 19.33
CA GLU A 157 -18.68 -0.34 20.32
C GLU A 157 -17.67 -0.88 21.33
N GLU A 158 -16.41 -1.11 20.91
CA GLU A 158 -15.41 -1.81 21.71
C GLU A 158 -14.12 -1.02 21.91
N ASN A 159 -14.02 0.19 21.36
CA ASN A 159 -12.79 0.98 21.34
C ASN A 159 -11.58 0.15 20.86
N HIS A 160 -11.79 -0.65 19.81
CA HIS A 160 -10.79 -1.49 19.22
C HIS A 160 -10.79 -1.31 17.69
N LEU A 161 -9.67 -0.89 17.11
CA LEU A 161 -9.53 -0.66 15.68
C LEU A 161 -8.70 -1.78 15.06
N ARG A 162 -9.35 -2.74 14.42
CA ARG A 162 -8.66 -3.86 13.76
C ARG A 162 -8.15 -3.54 12.34
N TRP A 163 -8.26 -2.30 11.89
CA TRP A 163 -7.74 -1.89 10.60
C TRP A 163 -6.23 -2.16 10.48
N ASP A 164 -5.80 -2.81 9.41
CA ASP A 164 -4.38 -3.04 9.12
C ASP A 164 -3.87 -1.96 8.16
N SER A 165 -2.99 -1.10 8.66
CA SER A 165 -2.38 -0.02 7.87
C SER A 165 -1.14 -0.46 7.09
N LEU A 166 -0.92 -1.75 6.89
CA LEU A 166 0.26 -2.27 6.17
C LEU A 166 0.34 -1.70 4.75
N GLY A 167 -0.80 -1.60 4.06
CA GLY A 167 -0.87 -1.03 2.72
C GLY A 167 -0.42 0.44 2.69
N GLU A 168 -0.84 1.24 3.67
CA GLU A 168 -0.44 2.64 3.81
C GLU A 168 1.06 2.77 4.08
N PHE A 169 1.63 1.88 4.90
CA PHE A 169 3.08 1.87 5.18
C PHE A 169 3.89 1.56 3.92
N LEU A 170 3.49 0.54 3.18
CA LEU A 170 4.10 0.19 1.90
C LEU A 170 3.97 1.32 0.87
N ALA A 171 2.79 1.94 0.77
CA ALA A 171 2.56 3.06 -0.13
C ALA A 171 3.45 4.26 0.22
N LEU A 172 3.61 4.57 1.51
CA LEU A 172 4.48 5.65 1.97
C LEU A 172 5.95 5.36 1.64
N ALA A 173 6.44 4.16 1.88
CA ALA A 173 7.82 3.77 1.57
C ALA A 173 8.12 3.96 0.08
N VAL A 174 7.26 3.43 -0.79
CA VAL A 174 7.42 3.56 -2.25
C VAL A 174 7.29 5.01 -2.73
N SER A 175 6.41 5.81 -2.12
CA SER A 175 6.26 7.23 -2.44
C SER A 175 7.51 8.04 -2.08
N LEU A 176 8.13 7.75 -0.94
CA LEU A 176 9.39 8.36 -0.52
C LEU A 176 10.55 7.95 -1.45
N GLU A 177 10.61 6.68 -1.85
CA GLU A 177 11.60 6.19 -2.81
C GLU A 177 11.47 6.92 -4.14
N GLU A 178 10.28 7.00 -4.70
CA GLU A 178 10.00 7.69 -5.97
C GLU A 178 10.34 9.19 -5.88
N MET A 179 10.02 9.83 -4.77
CA MET A 179 10.43 11.21 -4.51
C MET A 179 11.96 11.34 -4.50
N GLY A 180 12.65 10.43 -3.84
CA GLY A 180 14.12 10.41 -3.80
C GLY A 180 14.73 10.31 -5.20
N ILE A 181 14.19 9.41 -6.03
CA ILE A 181 14.64 9.20 -7.41
C ILE A 181 14.37 10.44 -8.28
N LYS A 182 13.15 10.98 -8.26
CA LYS A 182 12.73 12.10 -9.13
C LYS A 182 13.40 13.43 -8.78
N THR A 183 13.61 13.69 -7.48
CA THR A 183 14.13 14.99 -7.00
C THR A 183 15.61 14.97 -6.63
N GLY A 184 16.24 13.80 -6.63
CA GLY A 184 17.60 13.62 -6.08
C GLY A 184 17.69 13.81 -4.57
N ASN A 185 16.57 13.74 -3.84
CA ASN A 185 16.53 13.94 -2.40
C ASN A 185 17.03 12.67 -1.67
N LYS A 186 18.29 12.72 -1.25
CA LYS A 186 18.95 11.59 -0.55
C LYS A 186 18.25 11.22 0.77
N LYS A 187 17.76 12.23 1.52
CA LYS A 187 17.05 11.95 2.78
C LYS A 187 15.74 11.19 2.54
N ALA A 188 15.02 11.51 1.46
CA ALA A 188 13.82 10.76 1.09
C ALA A 188 14.13 9.28 0.78
N ALA A 189 15.24 8.99 0.08
CA ALA A 189 15.67 7.63 -0.20
C ALA A 189 16.03 6.86 1.08
N ILE A 190 16.69 7.50 2.05
CA ILE A 190 17.01 6.90 3.36
C ILE A 190 15.72 6.62 4.15
N LEU A 191 14.79 7.58 4.19
CA LEU A 191 13.50 7.41 4.83
C LEU A 191 12.71 6.24 4.21
N ALA A 192 12.72 6.10 2.89
CA ALA A 192 12.05 5.00 2.19
C ALA A 192 12.62 3.64 2.59
N ARG A 193 13.93 3.47 2.48
CA ARG A 193 14.62 2.21 2.81
C ARG A 193 14.42 1.82 4.27
N THR A 194 14.59 2.75 5.19
CA THR A 194 14.43 2.48 6.63
C THR A 194 12.97 2.21 7.02
N LEU A 195 11.99 2.77 6.29
CA LEU A 195 10.58 2.44 6.48
C LEU A 195 10.26 1.03 5.97
N ASP A 196 10.85 0.64 4.85
CA ASP A 196 10.70 -0.73 4.32
C ASP A 196 11.28 -1.77 5.29
N GLU A 197 12.49 -1.53 5.83
CA GLU A 197 13.10 -2.34 6.90
C GLU A 197 12.20 -2.42 8.15
N ALA A 198 11.62 -1.30 8.58
CA ALA A 198 10.72 -1.25 9.73
C ALA A 198 9.41 -2.02 9.47
N THR A 199 8.89 -1.97 8.25
CA THR A 199 7.70 -2.71 7.85
C THR A 199 7.98 -4.22 7.81
N GLY A 200 9.12 -4.64 7.30
CA GLY A 200 9.58 -6.03 7.39
C GLY A 200 9.64 -6.50 8.83
N LYS A 201 10.31 -5.73 9.70
CA LYS A 201 10.42 -6.05 11.14
C LYS A 201 9.07 -6.11 11.85
N LEU A 202 8.10 -5.28 11.46
CA LEU A 202 6.74 -5.31 11.98
C LEU A 202 6.06 -6.64 11.66
N LEU A 203 6.22 -7.14 10.43
CA LEU A 203 5.67 -8.43 10.00
C LEU A 203 6.36 -9.61 10.69
N ASP A 204 7.68 -9.62 10.72
CA ASP A 204 8.49 -10.69 11.34
C ASP A 204 8.16 -10.86 12.84
N ASN A 205 7.82 -9.78 13.52
CA ASN A 205 7.45 -9.77 14.93
C ASN A 205 5.93 -9.88 15.17
N ASN A 206 5.12 -10.14 14.14
CA ASN A 206 3.66 -10.31 14.25
C ASN A 206 2.97 -9.10 14.92
N LYS A 207 3.33 -7.88 14.50
CA LYS A 207 2.79 -6.63 15.05
C LYS A 207 1.64 -6.04 14.22
N SER A 208 1.02 -6.84 13.35
CA SER A 208 -0.25 -6.50 12.69
C SER A 208 -1.41 -6.48 13.70
N PRO A 209 -2.46 -5.68 13.45
CA PRO A 209 -3.62 -5.61 14.33
C PRO A 209 -4.34 -6.95 14.44
N SER A 210 -4.73 -7.31 15.66
CA SER A 210 -5.62 -8.43 15.93
C SER A 210 -7.09 -8.05 15.70
N PRO A 211 -7.95 -8.98 15.28
CA PRO A 211 -9.38 -8.75 15.27
C PRO A 211 -10.03 -8.76 16.66
N ARG A 212 -9.30 -9.15 17.71
CA ARG A 212 -9.82 -9.37 19.06
C ARG A 212 -9.58 -8.18 19.97
N THR A 213 -10.63 -7.70 20.61
CA THR A 213 -10.56 -6.65 21.63
C THR A 213 -9.68 -7.09 22.81
N GLY A 214 -8.89 -6.17 23.35
CA GLY A 214 -7.89 -6.42 24.40
C GLY A 214 -6.52 -6.88 23.88
N GLU A 215 -6.40 -7.18 22.59
CA GLU A 215 -5.14 -7.47 21.93
C GLU A 215 -4.58 -6.24 21.20
N LEU A 216 -3.52 -6.42 20.41
CA LEU A 216 -2.90 -5.34 19.64
C LEU A 216 -3.88 -4.86 18.57
N ASP A 217 -4.18 -3.58 18.55
CA ASP A 217 -5.00 -2.95 17.52
C ASP A 217 -4.16 -2.07 16.56
N ASN A 218 -4.81 -1.37 15.62
CA ASN A 218 -4.15 -0.48 14.66
C ASN A 218 -3.23 0.55 15.34
N ARG A 219 -3.67 1.15 16.45
CA ARG A 219 -2.90 2.18 17.17
C ARG A 219 -1.60 1.62 17.73
N GLY A 220 -1.66 0.42 18.26
CA GLY A 220 -0.49 -0.31 18.72
C GLY A 220 0.41 -0.77 17.58
N SER A 221 -0.15 -1.20 16.46
CA SER A 221 0.61 -1.54 15.26
C SER A 221 1.36 -0.32 14.72
N GLN A 222 0.70 0.83 14.63
CA GLN A 222 1.37 2.08 14.21
C GLN A 222 2.45 2.52 15.20
N PHE A 223 2.28 2.30 16.49
CA PHE A 223 3.34 2.53 17.46
C PHE A 223 4.57 1.65 17.18
N TYR A 224 4.37 0.34 16.93
CA TYR A 224 5.48 -0.55 16.59
C TYR A 224 6.19 -0.14 15.32
N LEU A 225 5.44 0.26 14.28
CA LEU A 225 6.07 0.79 13.07
C LEU A 225 6.91 2.03 13.37
N ALA A 226 6.37 3.00 14.11
CA ALA A 226 7.09 4.22 14.47
C ALA A 226 8.37 3.91 15.28
N MET A 227 8.29 2.98 16.21
CA MET A 227 9.44 2.53 17.00
C MET A 227 10.51 1.87 16.12
N TYR A 228 10.11 0.93 15.27
CA TYR A 228 11.06 0.23 14.38
C TYR A 228 11.67 1.16 13.34
N TRP A 229 10.87 2.09 12.80
CA TRP A 229 11.38 3.09 11.87
C TRP A 229 12.35 4.06 12.54
N ALA A 230 12.05 4.56 13.72
CA ALA A 230 12.99 5.38 14.49
C ALA A 230 14.28 4.62 14.83
N GLN A 231 14.20 3.33 15.17
CA GLN A 231 15.36 2.46 15.39
C GLN A 231 16.23 2.32 14.12
N ALA A 232 15.60 2.07 12.96
CA ALA A 232 16.31 1.94 11.69
C ALA A 232 16.99 3.27 11.30
N LEU A 233 16.29 4.41 11.49
CA LEU A 233 16.85 5.75 11.25
C LEU A 233 17.98 6.10 12.20
N ALA A 234 17.92 5.67 13.45
CA ALA A 234 18.98 5.88 14.42
C ALA A 234 20.21 4.96 14.18
N ALA A 235 20.02 3.86 13.50
CA ALA A 235 21.09 2.88 13.22
C ALA A 235 21.78 3.12 11.86
N GLN A 236 21.15 3.79 10.90
CA GLN A 236 21.74 4.06 9.60
C GLN A 236 22.92 5.02 9.70
N THR A 237 23.87 4.94 8.78
CA THR A 237 25.13 5.70 8.74
C THR A 237 25.25 6.62 7.52
N ASP A 238 24.23 6.64 6.66
CA ASP A 238 24.26 7.39 5.40
C ASP A 238 24.02 8.90 5.58
N ASP A 239 23.31 9.28 6.67
CA ASP A 239 23.02 10.68 7.02
C ASP A 239 23.08 10.86 8.54
N ALA A 240 24.15 11.52 9.01
CA ALA A 240 24.39 11.76 10.44
C ALA A 240 23.36 12.70 11.10
N GLU A 241 22.75 13.60 10.32
CA GLU A 241 21.72 14.51 10.82
C GLU A 241 20.42 13.75 11.11
N LEU A 242 19.97 12.91 10.18
CA LEU A 242 18.82 12.03 10.40
C LEU A 242 19.09 11.07 11.57
N GLN A 243 20.28 10.47 11.64
CA GLN A 243 20.66 9.60 12.74
C GLN A 243 20.52 10.32 14.09
N ALA A 244 21.13 11.48 14.22
CA ALA A 244 21.10 12.25 15.46
C ALA A 244 19.69 12.73 15.83
N HIS A 245 18.88 13.08 14.83
CA HIS A 245 17.49 13.52 15.03
C HIS A 245 16.60 12.41 15.57
N PHE A 246 16.72 11.18 15.04
CA PHE A 246 15.85 10.07 15.42
C PHE A 246 16.36 9.23 16.60
N ALA A 247 17.62 9.32 16.98
CA ALA A 247 18.16 8.55 18.10
C ALA A 247 17.44 8.79 19.45
N PRO A 248 17.11 10.03 19.85
CA PRO A 248 16.34 10.26 21.08
C PRO A 248 14.93 9.65 21.03
N LEU A 249 14.26 9.74 19.86
CA LEU A 249 12.94 9.16 19.66
C LEU A 249 12.99 7.63 19.75
N ALA A 250 13.93 6.99 19.08
CA ALA A 250 14.15 5.54 19.13
C ALA A 250 14.35 5.06 20.58
N LYS A 251 15.18 5.77 21.34
CA LYS A 251 15.42 5.47 22.75
C LYS A 251 14.15 5.62 23.60
N ALA A 252 13.40 6.71 23.40
CA ALA A 252 12.19 6.99 24.14
C ALA A 252 11.08 5.96 23.86
N LEU A 253 10.86 5.58 22.59
CA LEU A 253 9.85 4.62 22.21
C LEU A 253 10.20 3.20 22.69
N THR A 254 11.46 2.78 22.53
CA THR A 254 11.93 1.48 23.01
C THR A 254 11.87 1.37 24.53
N GLY A 255 12.29 2.41 25.25
CA GLY A 255 12.27 2.41 26.71
C GLY A 255 10.88 2.44 27.35
N ASN A 256 9.87 2.83 26.58
CA ASN A 256 8.48 2.91 27.05
C ASN A 256 7.55 1.93 26.32
N GLU A 257 8.08 0.94 25.61
CA GLU A 257 7.27 0.01 24.80
C GLU A 257 6.13 -0.61 25.59
N GLN A 258 6.44 -1.25 26.71
CA GLN A 258 5.45 -1.95 27.53
C GLN A 258 4.36 -0.98 28.01
N LYS A 259 4.75 0.17 28.54
CA LYS A 259 3.82 1.19 29.05
C LYS A 259 2.88 1.70 27.94
N ILE A 260 3.42 1.99 26.77
CA ILE A 260 2.63 2.49 25.63
C ILE A 260 1.61 1.41 25.18
N VAL A 261 2.03 0.17 25.09
CA VAL A 261 1.14 -0.95 24.73
C VAL A 261 0.04 -1.15 25.77
N GLU A 262 0.36 -1.04 27.05
CA GLU A 262 -0.63 -1.11 28.12
C GLU A 262 -1.62 0.05 28.07
N GLU A 263 -1.17 1.27 27.77
CA GLU A 263 -2.05 2.43 27.58
C GLU A 263 -3.04 2.23 26.42
N PHE A 264 -2.62 1.61 25.30
CA PHE A 264 -3.53 1.25 24.21
C PHE A 264 -4.53 0.16 24.56
N LYS A 265 -4.10 -0.85 25.34
CA LYS A 265 -5.00 -1.94 25.76
C LYS A 265 -6.00 -1.47 26.81
N ALA A 266 -5.60 -0.60 27.72
CA ALA A 266 -6.43 -0.15 28.84
C ALA A 266 -7.70 0.62 28.42
N VAL A 267 -7.72 1.20 27.22
CA VAL A 267 -8.89 1.93 26.73
C VAL A 267 -9.89 1.05 25.99
N GLN A 268 -9.50 -0.17 25.63
CA GLN A 268 -10.35 -1.09 24.86
C GLN A 268 -11.47 -1.72 25.72
N GLY A 269 -12.46 -2.30 25.05
CA GLY A 269 -13.57 -3.02 25.69
C GLY A 269 -14.69 -2.12 26.20
N LYS A 270 -14.69 -0.83 25.87
CA LYS A 270 -15.74 0.13 26.25
C LYS A 270 -16.18 0.95 25.04
N PRO A 271 -17.48 1.21 24.87
CA PRO A 271 -17.95 2.09 23.81
C PRO A 271 -17.34 3.48 23.87
N VAL A 272 -17.13 4.09 22.70
CA VAL A 272 -16.63 5.46 22.57
C VAL A 272 -17.53 6.29 21.68
N ASP A 273 -17.60 7.58 21.97
CA ASP A 273 -18.27 8.58 21.13
C ASP A 273 -17.26 9.29 20.26
N ILE A 274 -17.42 9.17 18.94
CA ILE A 274 -16.61 9.89 17.92
C ILE A 274 -17.33 11.09 17.31
N GLY A 275 -18.55 11.41 17.80
CA GLY A 275 -19.33 12.58 17.37
C GLY A 275 -20.16 12.38 16.11
N GLY A 276 -20.07 11.25 15.42
CA GLY A 276 -20.83 10.92 14.22
C GLY A 276 -20.14 9.90 13.34
N TYR A 277 -20.89 9.28 12.44
CA TYR A 277 -20.36 8.26 11.54
C TYR A 277 -19.73 8.86 10.26
N TYR A 278 -20.43 9.79 9.63
CA TYR A 278 -19.96 10.40 8.35
C TYR A 278 -19.10 11.64 8.57
N ILE A 279 -19.44 12.43 9.58
CA ILE A 279 -18.69 13.62 9.97
C ILE A 279 -18.41 13.48 11.46
N ALA A 280 -17.27 12.88 11.78
CA ALA A 280 -16.84 12.71 13.16
C ALA A 280 -16.28 14.02 13.73
N GLU A 281 -16.46 14.24 15.04
CA GLU A 281 -15.88 15.40 15.70
C GLU A 281 -14.37 15.21 15.90
N SER A 282 -13.58 16.16 15.40
CA SER A 282 -12.11 16.07 15.36
C SER A 282 -11.49 15.82 16.73
N ASP A 283 -11.96 16.48 17.78
CA ASP A 283 -11.37 16.34 19.12
C ASP A 283 -11.72 14.99 19.75
N LYS A 284 -12.94 14.50 19.56
CA LYS A 284 -13.35 13.16 20.01
C LYS A 284 -12.56 12.07 19.28
N CYS A 285 -12.47 12.17 17.95
CA CYS A 285 -11.65 11.25 17.16
C CYS A 285 -10.18 11.26 17.58
N LYS A 286 -9.61 12.44 17.83
CA LYS A 286 -8.24 12.59 18.29
C LYS A 286 -8.01 11.92 19.65
N ALA A 287 -8.95 12.07 20.59
CA ALA A 287 -8.86 11.42 21.89
C ALA A 287 -8.89 9.89 21.76
N VAL A 288 -9.77 9.35 20.91
CA VAL A 288 -9.91 7.91 20.66
C VAL A 288 -8.68 7.35 19.92
N MET A 289 -8.17 8.06 18.93
CA MET A 289 -7.07 7.58 18.09
C MET A 289 -5.68 7.79 18.71
N ARG A 290 -5.56 8.65 19.73
CA ARG A 290 -4.29 8.97 20.40
C ARG A 290 -4.35 8.84 21.91
N PRO A 291 -4.80 7.68 22.45
CA PRO A 291 -5.03 7.51 23.88
C PRO A 291 -3.74 7.38 24.70
N SER A 292 -2.60 7.00 24.10
CA SER A 292 -1.34 6.86 24.82
C SER A 292 -0.70 8.23 25.09
N ALA A 293 -0.75 8.68 26.34
CA ALA A 293 -0.10 9.91 26.78
C ALA A 293 1.43 9.84 26.63
N THR A 294 2.01 8.66 26.90
CA THR A 294 3.45 8.42 26.79
C THR A 294 3.93 8.48 25.33
N PHE A 295 3.21 7.84 24.42
CA PHE A 295 3.55 7.89 22.97
C PHE A 295 3.42 9.33 22.44
N ASN A 296 2.32 10.01 22.76
CA ASN A 296 2.11 11.39 22.36
C ASN A 296 3.21 12.34 22.89
N ALA A 297 3.70 12.13 24.11
CA ALA A 297 4.79 12.90 24.67
C ALA A 297 6.11 12.68 23.92
N ALA A 298 6.45 11.43 23.61
CA ALA A 298 7.64 11.08 22.83
C ALA A 298 7.62 11.71 21.44
N LEU A 299 6.48 11.66 20.75
CA LEU A 299 6.33 12.28 19.42
C LEU A 299 6.42 13.81 19.48
N ARG A 300 5.86 14.46 20.51
CA ARG A 300 6.00 15.91 20.68
C ARG A 300 7.44 16.34 20.93
N ALA A 301 8.18 15.57 21.72
CA ALA A 301 9.58 15.86 22.02
C ALA A 301 10.50 15.73 20.78
N ALA A 302 10.11 14.89 19.80
CA ALA A 302 10.84 14.72 18.54
C ALA A 302 10.52 15.79 17.48
N ARG A 303 9.50 16.62 17.68
CA ARG A 303 9.17 17.74 16.80
C ARG A 303 10.02 18.94 17.21
N VAL A 304 11.01 19.23 16.43
CA VAL A 304 11.81 20.47 16.51
C VAL A 304 11.36 21.43 15.41
#